data_e713b1a7bddb074808ab33c30b67e81a
#
_entry.id   e713b1a7bddb074808ab33c30b67e81a
#
_cell.length_a   1.000
_cell.length_b   1.000
_cell.length_c   1.000
_cell.angle_alpha   90.00
_cell.angle_beta   90.00
_cell.angle_gamma   90.00
#
_symmetry.space_group_name_H-M   'P 1'
#
loop_
_entity.id
_entity.type
_entity.pdbx_description
1 polymer ?
#
loop_
_entity_poly.entity_id
_entity_poly.type
_entity_poly.pdbx_seq_one_letter_code
_entity_poly.pdbx_strand_id
1 'polypeptide(L)'
;MRNLDGFKKGVNLGGWLSQGPLDKEHLDTFITEKDIARIASWGLDHVRLPIDYDNFENEDGSDKEYGYAYIDSCIEWCRKYKLNMVLDLHKTYGYIFDDEAHLLEFFHEKPLQERFYGIWRKLIDR
;
A
#
# COMPACT_ATOMS: atom_id res chain seq x y z
N MET A 1 -4.59 -21.37 17.90
CA MET A 1 -4.60 -20.15 17.06
C MET A 1 -3.53 -19.21 17.61
N ARG A 2 -2.53 -18.81 16.81
CA ARG A 2 -1.53 -17.81 17.28
C ARG A 2 -2.18 -16.44 17.27
N ASN A 3 -2.23 -15.77 18.40
CA ASN A 3 -2.59 -14.36 18.46
C ASN A 3 -1.39 -13.52 18.00
N LEU A 4 -1.61 -12.64 17.03
CA LEU A 4 -0.64 -11.61 16.66
C LEU A 4 -0.86 -10.41 17.59
N ASP A 5 0.05 -10.24 18.54
CA ASP A 5 0.01 -9.08 19.43
C ASP A 5 0.28 -7.80 18.60
N GLY A 6 -0.50 -6.75 18.90
CA GLY A 6 -0.42 -5.49 18.15
C GLY A 6 -1.26 -5.44 16.87
N PHE A 7 -2.14 -6.42 16.62
CA PHE A 7 -3.04 -6.46 15.48
C PHE A 7 -4.48 -6.82 15.90
N LYS A 8 -4.95 -6.19 16.99
CA LYS A 8 -6.29 -6.45 17.53
C LYS A 8 -7.32 -5.39 17.14
N LYS A 9 -6.89 -4.14 16.98
CA LYS A 9 -7.76 -3.00 16.68
C LYS A 9 -7.09 -2.11 15.65
N GLY A 10 -7.53 -2.15 14.41
CA GLY A 10 -6.93 -1.38 13.34
C GLY A 10 -7.93 -0.65 12.48
N VAL A 11 -7.43 0.16 11.57
CA VAL A 11 -8.18 0.89 10.57
C VAL A 11 -7.51 0.80 9.22
N ASN A 12 -8.30 0.87 8.15
CA ASN A 12 -7.83 0.87 6.77
C ASN A 12 -7.57 2.29 6.29
N LEU A 13 -6.40 2.53 5.68
CA LEU A 13 -6.04 3.81 5.04
C LEU A 13 -6.46 3.79 3.55
N GLY A 14 -7.72 3.49 3.27
CA GLY A 14 -8.24 3.44 1.90
C GLY A 14 -8.38 4.81 1.27
N GLY A 15 -8.36 4.87 -0.07
CA GLY A 15 -8.52 6.10 -0.83
C GLY A 15 -7.25 6.96 -0.95
N TRP A 16 -6.12 6.51 -0.42
CA TRP A 16 -4.83 7.22 -0.52
C TRP A 16 -3.93 6.60 -1.61
N LEU A 17 -3.23 5.51 -1.30
CA LEU A 17 -2.34 4.81 -2.24
C LEU A 17 -3.04 3.66 -2.99
N SER A 18 -4.32 3.48 -2.74
CA SER A 18 -5.20 2.54 -3.44
C SER A 18 -6.58 3.15 -3.59
N GLN A 19 -7.16 3.00 -4.77
CA GLN A 19 -8.51 3.47 -5.10
C GLN A 19 -8.72 5.00 -4.95
N GLY A 20 -7.65 5.77 -4.99
CA GLY A 20 -7.64 7.22 -4.94
C GLY A 20 -7.02 7.84 -6.19
N PRO A 21 -7.13 9.16 -6.36
CA PRO A 21 -6.41 9.87 -7.42
C PRO A 21 -4.90 9.75 -7.29
N LEU A 22 -4.21 9.66 -8.44
CA LEU A 22 -2.74 9.58 -8.49
C LEU A 22 -2.07 10.96 -8.58
N ASP A 23 -2.83 12.05 -8.39
CA ASP A 23 -2.25 13.38 -8.44
C ASP A 23 -1.49 13.71 -7.15
N LYS A 24 -0.47 14.55 -7.31
CA LYS A 24 0.42 14.88 -6.21
C LYS A 24 -0.27 15.58 -5.04
N GLU A 25 -1.26 16.41 -5.30
CA GLU A 25 -1.98 17.13 -4.25
C GLU A 25 -2.73 16.14 -3.34
N HIS A 26 -3.44 15.17 -3.95
CA HIS A 26 -4.12 14.12 -3.20
C HIS A 26 -3.12 13.30 -2.39
N LEU A 27 -2.05 12.83 -3.01
CA LEU A 27 -1.04 12.00 -2.34
C LEU A 27 -0.36 12.71 -1.16
N ASP A 28 -0.14 14.03 -1.28
CA ASP A 28 0.51 14.84 -0.24
C ASP A 28 -0.42 15.20 0.93
N THR A 29 -1.74 15.23 0.71
CA THR A 29 -2.67 15.86 1.67
C THR A 29 -3.73 14.95 2.24
N PHE A 30 -4.06 13.83 1.57
CA PHE A 30 -5.17 12.96 1.96
C PHE A 30 -4.90 12.18 3.25
N ILE A 31 -3.73 11.58 3.39
CA ILE A 31 -3.24 10.98 4.64
C ILE A 31 -1.92 11.66 5.00
N THR A 32 -1.84 12.15 6.21
CA THR A 32 -0.68 12.86 6.75
C THR A 32 -0.25 12.28 8.10
N GLU A 33 0.89 12.72 8.60
CA GLU A 33 1.36 12.35 9.94
C GLU A 33 0.32 12.64 11.03
N LYS A 34 -0.48 13.73 10.86
CA LYS A 34 -1.52 14.11 11.82
C LYS A 34 -2.63 13.07 11.92
N ASP A 35 -2.95 12.41 10.81
CA ASP A 35 -3.98 11.37 10.78
C ASP A 35 -3.48 10.11 11.49
N ILE A 36 -2.23 9.73 11.27
CA ILE A 36 -1.60 8.60 11.96
C ILE A 36 -1.52 8.87 13.48
N ALA A 37 -1.13 10.09 13.88
CA ALA A 37 -1.14 10.50 15.29
C ALA A 37 -2.55 10.40 15.91
N ARG A 38 -3.57 10.81 15.17
CA ARG A 38 -4.99 10.74 15.61
C ARG A 38 -5.45 9.29 15.76
N ILE A 39 -5.13 8.43 14.81
CA ILE A 39 -5.42 6.99 14.86
C ILE A 39 -4.81 6.36 16.12
N ALA A 40 -3.55 6.66 16.39
CA ALA A 40 -2.89 6.19 17.63
C ALA A 40 -3.58 6.70 18.90
N SER A 41 -4.05 7.97 18.89
CA SER A 41 -4.75 8.56 20.05
C SER A 41 -6.09 7.90 20.35
N TRP A 42 -6.70 7.22 19.38
CA TRP A 42 -7.92 6.43 19.59
C TRP A 42 -7.68 5.05 20.23
N GLY A 43 -6.41 4.72 20.50
CA GLY A 43 -6.04 3.43 21.10
C GLY A 43 -6.08 2.27 20.10
N LEU A 44 -5.96 2.56 18.81
CA LEU A 44 -5.75 1.55 17.77
C LEU A 44 -4.29 1.09 17.82
N ASP A 45 -4.03 -0.13 17.38
CA ASP A 45 -2.71 -0.77 17.45
C ASP A 45 -2.08 -1.02 16.07
N HIS A 46 -2.86 -0.89 15.00
CA HIS A 46 -2.34 -1.03 13.63
C HIS A 46 -3.16 -0.28 12.58
N VAL A 47 -2.55 -0.08 11.44
CA VAL A 47 -3.20 0.36 10.21
C VAL A 47 -3.01 -0.68 9.10
N ARG A 48 -3.98 -0.82 8.18
CA ARG A 48 -3.76 -1.49 6.90
C ARG A 48 -3.55 -0.42 5.85
N LEU A 49 -2.44 -0.51 5.13
CA LEU A 49 -2.11 0.36 4.01
C LEU A 49 -2.28 -0.41 2.70
N PRO A 50 -3.43 -0.27 2.02
CA PRO A 50 -3.58 -0.79 0.68
C PRO A 50 -2.84 0.11 -0.31
N ILE A 51 -2.17 -0.52 -1.28
CA ILE A 51 -1.40 0.15 -2.32
C ILE A 51 -1.72 -0.45 -3.69
N ASP A 52 -1.82 0.38 -4.70
CA ASP A 52 -2.00 -0.04 -6.09
C ASP A 52 -0.69 0.11 -6.86
N TYR A 53 -0.40 -0.82 -7.77
CA TYR A 53 0.87 -0.92 -8.49
C TYR A 53 1.23 0.36 -9.26
N ASP A 54 0.24 1.08 -9.76
CA ASP A 54 0.41 2.29 -10.57
C ASP A 54 0.93 3.51 -9.79
N ASN A 55 0.99 3.41 -8.45
CA ASN A 55 1.77 4.36 -7.62
C ASN A 55 3.28 4.10 -7.69
N PHE A 56 3.72 2.90 -8.06
CA PHE A 56 5.11 2.44 -7.92
C PHE A 56 5.79 2.14 -9.24
N GLU A 57 5.04 1.87 -10.28
CA GLU A 57 5.57 1.59 -11.61
C GLU A 57 4.78 2.26 -12.73
N ASN A 58 5.44 2.57 -13.83
CA ASN A 58 4.86 3.01 -15.07
C ASN A 58 4.29 1.81 -15.86
N GLU A 59 3.56 2.08 -16.94
CA GLU A 59 3.00 1.02 -17.80
C GLU A 59 4.08 0.08 -18.36
N ASP A 60 5.27 0.61 -18.66
CA ASP A 60 6.41 -0.16 -19.14
C ASP A 60 7.14 -0.96 -18.04
N GLY A 61 6.68 -0.87 -16.79
CA GLY A 61 7.26 -1.53 -15.64
C GLY A 61 8.47 -0.83 -15.02
N SER A 62 8.83 0.36 -15.50
CA SER A 62 9.85 1.19 -14.85
C SER A 62 9.33 1.83 -13.57
N ASP A 63 10.24 2.08 -12.62
CA ASP A 63 9.88 2.52 -11.28
C ASP A 63 9.43 3.99 -11.21
N LYS A 64 8.49 4.24 -10.30
CA LYS A 64 8.11 5.57 -9.81
C LYS A 64 8.60 5.72 -8.37
N GLU A 65 9.82 6.22 -8.18
CA GLU A 65 10.43 6.35 -6.85
C GLU A 65 9.60 7.19 -5.87
N TYR A 66 8.87 8.20 -6.36
CA TYR A 66 8.04 9.03 -5.50
C TYR A 66 6.93 8.24 -4.77
N GLY A 67 6.40 7.18 -5.39
CA GLY A 67 5.37 6.33 -4.78
C GLY A 67 5.91 5.61 -3.55
N TYR A 68 7.13 5.10 -3.64
CA TYR A 68 7.79 4.45 -2.50
C TYR A 68 8.05 5.41 -1.34
N ALA A 69 8.32 6.70 -1.61
CA ALA A 69 8.53 7.69 -0.57
C ALA A 69 7.29 7.91 0.33
N TYR A 70 6.08 7.73 -0.18
CA TYR A 70 4.86 7.78 0.64
C TYR A 70 4.77 6.59 1.60
N ILE A 71 5.18 5.40 1.15
CA ILE A 71 5.25 4.22 2.03
C ILE A 71 6.29 4.45 3.12
N ASP A 72 7.48 4.92 2.78
CA ASP A 72 8.55 5.23 3.74
C ASP A 72 8.06 6.22 4.80
N SER A 73 7.37 7.28 4.37
CA SER A 73 6.77 8.25 5.28
C SER A 73 5.75 7.59 6.22
N CYS A 74 4.86 6.76 5.70
CA CYS A 74 3.86 6.05 6.50
C CYS A 74 4.51 5.09 7.51
N ILE A 75 5.58 4.39 7.12
CA ILE A 75 6.36 3.53 8.03
C ILE A 75 6.95 4.35 9.17
N GLU A 76 7.58 5.49 8.87
CA GLU A 76 8.17 6.36 9.89
C GLU A 76 7.12 6.93 10.84
N TRP A 77 5.97 7.36 10.33
CA TRP A 77 4.86 7.83 11.17
C TRP A 77 4.33 6.71 12.07
N CYS A 78 4.14 5.51 11.53
CA CYS A 78 3.71 4.35 12.33
C CYS A 78 4.72 4.01 13.43
N ARG A 79 6.03 4.02 13.13
CA ARG A 79 7.09 3.83 14.15
C ARG A 79 7.02 4.88 15.25
N LYS A 80 6.89 6.16 14.87
CA LYS A 80 6.82 7.29 15.80
C LYS A 80 5.64 7.16 16.77
N TYR A 81 4.49 6.73 16.28
CA TYR A 81 3.27 6.62 17.07
C TYR A 81 2.97 5.20 17.57
N LYS A 82 3.92 4.26 17.41
CA LYS A 82 3.84 2.87 17.89
C LYS A 82 2.64 2.09 17.34
N LEU A 83 2.32 2.33 16.09
CA LEU A 83 1.35 1.53 15.33
C LEU A 83 2.09 0.47 14.50
N ASN A 84 1.52 -0.72 14.43
CA ASN A 84 1.93 -1.72 13.45
C ASN A 84 1.29 -1.43 12.09
N MET A 85 1.83 -2.01 11.02
CA MET A 85 1.29 -1.85 9.68
C MET A 85 1.05 -3.21 9.02
N VAL A 86 -0.08 -3.34 8.34
CA VAL A 86 -0.34 -4.39 7.36
C VAL A 86 -0.26 -3.75 5.98
N LEU A 87 0.81 -4.03 5.24
CA LEU A 87 0.97 -3.59 3.86
C LEU A 87 0.25 -4.56 2.93
N ASP A 88 -0.59 -4.05 2.04
CA ASP A 88 -1.38 -4.84 1.10
C ASP A 88 -1.22 -4.32 -0.32
N LEU A 89 -0.50 -5.05 -1.18
CA LEU A 89 -0.49 -4.77 -2.62
C LEU A 89 -1.84 -5.20 -3.20
N HIS A 90 -2.77 -4.24 -3.26
CA HIS A 90 -4.19 -4.47 -3.50
C HIS A 90 -4.52 -4.69 -4.98
N LYS A 91 -3.81 -3.97 -5.88
CA LYS A 91 -3.89 -4.16 -7.32
C LYS A 91 -2.49 -4.37 -7.90
N THR A 92 -2.42 -5.17 -8.95
CA THR A 92 -1.19 -5.40 -9.71
C THR A 92 -1.48 -5.33 -11.20
N TYR A 93 -0.47 -5.05 -12.01
CA TYR A 93 -0.63 -5.04 -13.45
C TYR A 93 -1.11 -6.42 -13.94
N GLY A 94 -2.18 -6.43 -14.74
CA GLY A 94 -2.83 -7.67 -15.23
C GLY A 94 -3.83 -8.31 -14.25
N TYR A 95 -4.06 -7.70 -13.07
CA TYR A 95 -5.12 -8.12 -12.15
C TYR A 95 -5.70 -6.93 -11.38
N ILE A 96 -6.94 -6.60 -11.69
CA ILE A 96 -7.71 -5.52 -11.06
C ILE A 96 -9.07 -6.09 -10.68
N PHE A 97 -9.46 -5.97 -9.42
CA PHE A 97 -10.74 -6.50 -8.92
C PHE A 97 -11.97 -5.90 -9.58
N ASP A 98 -11.85 -4.66 -10.05
CA ASP A 98 -12.96 -3.89 -10.59
C ASP A 98 -13.17 -4.11 -12.09
N ASP A 99 -12.30 -4.89 -12.74
CA ASP A 99 -12.35 -5.16 -14.19
C ASP A 99 -12.37 -6.67 -14.47
N GLU A 100 -13.55 -7.19 -14.78
CA GLU A 100 -13.74 -8.61 -15.09
C GLU A 100 -12.96 -9.06 -16.35
N ALA A 101 -12.61 -8.13 -17.25
CA ALA A 101 -11.97 -8.46 -18.52
C ALA A 101 -10.49 -8.90 -18.37
N HIS A 102 -9.82 -8.47 -17.30
CA HIS A 102 -8.38 -8.73 -17.07
C HIS A 102 -8.08 -9.70 -15.93
N LEU A 103 -9.10 -10.34 -15.39
CA LEU A 103 -9.00 -11.17 -14.18
C LEU A 103 -8.10 -12.41 -14.29
N LEU A 104 -7.75 -12.87 -15.48
CA LEU A 104 -7.05 -14.13 -15.67
C LEU A 104 -5.64 -14.00 -16.21
N GLU A 105 -5.28 -12.89 -16.84
CA GLU A 105 -3.97 -12.72 -17.47
C GLU A 105 -2.82 -12.87 -16.46
N PHE A 106 -2.92 -12.25 -15.31
CA PHE A 106 -1.93 -12.35 -14.24
C PHE A 106 -1.59 -13.79 -13.86
N PHE A 107 -2.58 -14.68 -13.80
CA PHE A 107 -2.39 -16.06 -13.37
C PHE A 107 -1.76 -16.95 -14.44
N HIS A 108 -1.78 -16.52 -15.70
CA HIS A 108 -1.28 -17.28 -16.85
C HIS A 108 0.03 -16.69 -17.42
N GLU A 109 0.27 -15.39 -17.21
CA GLU A 109 1.38 -14.66 -17.79
C GLU A 109 2.52 -14.49 -16.80
N LYS A 110 3.58 -15.29 -16.97
CA LYS A 110 4.76 -15.22 -16.10
C LYS A 110 5.41 -13.83 -16.01
N PRO A 111 5.50 -13.02 -17.08
CA PRO A 111 6.02 -11.65 -16.97
C PRO A 111 5.24 -10.78 -16.01
N LEU A 112 3.92 -10.92 -15.91
CA LEU A 112 3.08 -10.17 -14.99
C LEU A 112 3.34 -10.57 -13.53
N GLN A 113 3.54 -11.86 -13.28
CA GLN A 113 3.91 -12.39 -11.96
C GLN A 113 5.29 -11.88 -11.53
N GLU A 114 6.25 -11.79 -12.44
CA GLU A 114 7.59 -11.26 -12.13
C GLU A 114 7.54 -9.74 -11.81
N ARG A 115 6.67 -8.96 -12.44
CA ARG A 115 6.42 -7.55 -12.07
C ARG A 115 5.90 -7.46 -10.63
N PHE A 116 4.89 -8.25 -10.29
CA PHE A 116 4.35 -8.33 -8.94
C PHE A 116 5.44 -8.68 -7.90
N TYR A 117 6.25 -9.69 -8.18
CA TYR A 117 7.38 -10.04 -7.29
C TYR A 117 8.43 -8.93 -7.22
N GLY A 118 8.64 -8.19 -8.33
CA GLY A 118 9.54 -7.05 -8.37
C GLY A 118 9.15 -5.95 -7.39
N ILE A 119 7.86 -5.59 -7.35
CA ILE A 119 7.33 -4.62 -6.38
C ILE A 119 7.54 -5.14 -4.95
N TRP A 120 7.16 -6.39 -4.66
CA TRP A 120 7.32 -6.96 -3.31
C TRP A 120 8.77 -7.02 -2.84
N ARG A 121 9.73 -7.37 -3.72
CA ARG A 121 11.17 -7.36 -3.36
C ARG A 121 11.61 -5.97 -2.90
N LYS A 122 11.20 -4.91 -3.60
CA LYS A 122 11.52 -3.52 -3.23
C LYS A 122 10.85 -3.08 -1.92
N LEU A 123 9.64 -3.56 -1.66
CA LEU A 123 8.90 -3.26 -0.44
C LEU A 123 9.50 -3.96 0.79
N ILE A 124 10.01 -5.17 0.63
CA ILE A 124 10.61 -5.96 1.73
C ILE A 124 11.93 -5.33 2.20
N ASP A 125 12.67 -4.67 1.32
CA ASP A 125 13.96 -4.06 1.63
C ASP A 125 13.84 -2.71 2.35
N ARG A 126 12.61 -2.19 2.59
CA ARG A 126 12.29 -0.92 3.28
C ARG A 126 11.92 -1.14 4.74
#